data_1c230e2bfbc5917efdc66a14eaf6e861
#
_entry.id   1c230e2bfbc5917efdc66a14eaf6e861
#
_cell.length_a   1.000
_cell.length_b   1.000
_cell.length_c   1.000
_cell.angle_alpha   90.00
_cell.angle_beta   90.00
_cell.angle_gamma   90.00
#
_symmetry.space_group_name_H-M   'P 1'
#
loop_
_entity.id
_entity.type
_entity.pdbx_description
1 polymer ?
#
loop_
_entity_poly.entity_id
_entity_poly.type
_entity_poly.pdbx_seq_one_letter_code
_entity_poly.pdbx_strand_id
1 'polypeptide(L)'
;LETEYGNNVEFLYDDAPIKIVVRDIYEDNTIGFIDSQVNNDWRQYQNMKEQTLNSLNLLKPILRDYDKKSEFYIKSLNEYQQLQDEFISFTDSLILHENYASTLIRVDRFPSINLNDDFKKQRNDLIANFFNDVDFNDSSLIPTDVLSNKIFDFLSIQQPAGQSRDQQLMTYILAVDNVLYRASVNYDVYKYVFQFIMELFNDLGVNEVVDYMTRMPY
;
A
#
# COMPACT_ATOMS: atom_id res chain seq x y z
N LEU A 1 10.69 10.00 16.57
CA LEU A 1 11.62 10.24 17.70
C LEU A 1 12.98 9.70 17.28
N GLU A 2 13.99 10.56 17.19
CA GLU A 2 15.35 10.17 16.84
C GLU A 2 16.10 9.74 18.11
N THR A 3 16.75 8.59 18.06
CA THR A 3 17.62 8.14 19.15
C THR A 3 19.01 8.77 19.05
N GLU A 4 19.79 8.78 20.14
CA GLU A 4 21.17 9.27 20.14
C GLU A 4 22.09 8.54 19.13
N TYR A 5 21.63 7.42 18.59
CA TYR A 5 22.34 6.57 17.62
C TYR A 5 21.80 6.71 16.19
N GLY A 6 20.92 7.69 15.93
CA GLY A 6 20.40 7.99 14.59
C GLY A 6 19.26 7.05 14.11
N ASN A 7 18.75 6.18 14.97
CA ASN A 7 17.59 5.38 14.64
C ASN A 7 16.29 6.16 14.90
N ASN A 8 15.37 6.13 13.95
CA ASN A 8 14.07 6.75 14.10
C ASN A 8 13.07 5.76 14.67
N VAL A 9 12.29 6.20 15.67
CA VAL A 9 11.13 5.47 16.17
C VAL A 9 9.88 6.17 15.66
N GLU A 10 9.16 5.51 14.78
CA GLU A 10 7.87 5.97 14.28
C GLU A 10 6.73 5.47 15.18
N PHE A 11 5.76 6.33 15.42
CA PHE A 11 4.58 5.98 16.21
C PHE A 11 3.37 6.81 15.77
N LEU A 12 2.19 6.25 16.00
CA LEU A 12 0.92 6.93 15.79
C LEU A 12 0.53 7.66 17.07
N TYR A 13 0.18 8.94 16.96
CA TYR A 13 -0.27 9.75 18.07
C TYR A 13 -1.80 9.84 18.07
N ASP A 14 -2.41 9.45 19.17
CA ASP A 14 -3.87 9.37 19.38
C ASP A 14 -4.34 10.23 20.58
N ASP A 15 -3.65 11.35 20.83
CA ASP A 15 -3.89 12.28 21.95
C ASP A 15 -3.73 11.64 23.35
N ALA A 16 -3.14 10.44 23.44
CA ALA A 16 -2.84 9.75 24.69
C ALA A 16 -1.33 9.72 24.98
N PRO A 17 -0.91 9.69 26.25
CA PRO A 17 0.50 9.51 26.61
C PRO A 17 1.03 8.17 26.11
N ILE A 18 2.11 8.20 25.36
CA ILE A 18 2.76 7.01 24.80
C ILE A 18 3.98 6.66 25.63
N LYS A 19 4.07 5.40 26.10
CA LYS A 19 5.27 4.85 26.71
C LYS A 19 5.94 3.89 25.76
N ILE A 20 7.16 4.22 25.35
CA ILE A 20 7.96 3.42 24.44
C ILE A 20 9.02 2.65 25.25
N VAL A 21 9.11 1.35 25.02
CA VAL A 21 10.16 0.48 25.57
C VAL A 21 11.03 0.01 24.43
N VAL A 22 12.30 0.31 24.52
CA VAL A 22 13.33 -0.13 23.57
C VAL A 22 14.22 -1.13 24.30
N ARG A 23 14.24 -2.40 23.87
CA ARG A 23 15.10 -3.44 24.47
C ARG A 23 16.48 -3.48 23.81
N ASP A 24 16.52 -3.29 22.51
CA ASP A 24 17.74 -3.15 21.73
C ASP A 24 17.53 -2.08 20.67
N ILE A 25 18.39 -1.06 20.65
CA ILE A 25 18.31 0.06 19.71
C ILE A 25 18.79 -0.30 18.30
N TYR A 26 19.43 -1.45 18.13
CA TYR A 26 19.96 -1.93 16.84
C TYR A 26 19.01 -2.88 16.12
N GLU A 27 17.92 -3.30 16.79
CA GLU A 27 16.93 -4.21 16.22
C GLU A 27 15.52 -3.59 16.28
N ASP A 28 14.91 -3.33 15.14
CA ASP A 28 13.57 -2.70 15.03
C ASP A 28 12.48 -3.49 15.77
N ASN A 29 12.62 -4.82 15.86
CA ASN A 29 11.65 -5.69 16.55
C ASN A 29 11.67 -5.61 18.07
N THR A 30 12.55 -4.83 18.65
CA THR A 30 12.72 -4.69 20.11
C THR A 30 12.01 -3.47 20.70
N ILE A 31 11.39 -2.65 19.86
CA ILE A 31 10.58 -1.51 20.29
C ILE A 31 9.19 -1.99 20.66
N GLY A 32 8.71 -1.64 21.82
CA GLY A 32 7.34 -1.96 22.29
C GLY A 32 6.62 -0.70 22.73
N PHE A 33 5.29 -0.71 22.63
CA PHE A 33 4.45 0.36 23.13
C PHE A 33 3.64 -0.16 24.32
N ILE A 34 3.72 0.54 25.47
CA ILE A 34 2.95 0.21 26.66
C ILE A 34 1.71 1.11 26.66
N ASP A 35 0.56 0.50 26.91
CA ASP A 35 -0.74 1.18 27.02
C ASP A 35 -1.17 1.95 25.74
N SER A 36 -0.66 1.56 24.55
CA SER A 36 -1.08 2.11 23.27
C SER A 36 -1.57 1.02 22.32
N GLN A 37 -2.88 0.80 22.28
CA GLN A 37 -3.50 -0.17 21.38
C GLN A 37 -3.24 0.19 19.92
N VAL A 38 -3.36 1.47 19.56
CA VAL A 38 -3.15 1.99 18.21
C VAL A 38 -1.76 1.61 17.66
N ASN A 39 -0.71 1.87 18.45
CA ASN A 39 0.65 1.53 18.02
C ASN A 39 0.94 0.03 18.01
N ASN A 40 0.33 -0.72 18.93
CA ASN A 40 0.46 -2.18 18.95
C ASN A 40 -0.24 -2.82 17.73
N ASP A 41 -1.44 -2.35 17.37
CA ASP A 41 -2.17 -2.82 16.19
C ASP A 41 -1.41 -2.51 14.89
N TRP A 42 -0.94 -1.27 14.75
CA TRP A 42 -0.17 -0.85 13.58
C TRP A 42 1.10 -1.68 13.40
N ARG A 43 1.84 -1.90 14.46
CA ARG A 43 3.05 -2.71 14.43
C ARG A 43 2.79 -4.19 14.12
N GLN A 44 1.77 -4.79 14.74
CA GLN A 44 1.37 -6.16 14.43
C GLN A 44 1.00 -6.30 12.96
N TYR A 45 0.26 -5.33 12.44
CA TYR A 45 -0.09 -5.26 11.03
C TYR A 45 1.15 -5.19 10.12
N GLN A 46 2.08 -4.26 10.40
CA GLN A 46 3.29 -4.09 9.58
C GLN A 46 4.13 -5.39 9.55
N ASN A 47 4.32 -6.02 10.70
CA ASN A 47 5.06 -7.29 10.79
C ASN A 47 4.36 -8.40 9.98
N MET A 48 3.04 -8.54 10.11
CA MET A 48 2.28 -9.54 9.35
C MET A 48 2.30 -9.24 7.85
N LYS A 49 2.17 -7.97 7.44
CA LYS A 49 2.27 -7.55 6.05
C LYS A 49 3.61 -7.92 5.44
N GLU A 50 4.71 -7.59 6.11
CA GLU A 50 6.06 -7.90 5.63
C GLU A 50 6.29 -9.40 5.49
N GLN A 51 5.96 -10.20 6.51
CA GLN A 51 6.10 -11.66 6.48
C GLN A 51 5.27 -12.28 5.36
N THR A 52 4.02 -11.84 5.21
CA THR A 52 3.14 -12.34 4.16
C THR A 52 3.65 -11.99 2.77
N LEU A 53 4.03 -10.72 2.52
CA LEU A 53 4.57 -10.30 1.23
C LEU A 53 5.85 -11.03 0.87
N ASN A 54 6.75 -11.26 1.82
CA ASN A 54 7.97 -12.03 1.60
C ASN A 54 7.64 -13.47 1.18
N SER A 55 6.71 -14.13 1.88
CA SER A 55 6.27 -15.49 1.55
C SER A 55 5.58 -15.58 0.18
N LEU A 56 4.66 -14.65 -0.11
CA LEU A 56 3.99 -14.57 -1.42
C LEU A 56 4.98 -14.34 -2.56
N ASN A 57 5.99 -13.48 -2.35
CA ASN A 57 7.02 -13.21 -3.36
C ASN A 57 7.90 -14.43 -3.67
N LEU A 58 8.16 -15.29 -2.68
CA LEU A 58 8.87 -16.56 -2.89
C LEU A 58 8.06 -17.55 -3.74
N LEU A 59 6.73 -17.52 -3.65
CA LEU A 59 5.85 -18.43 -4.40
C LEU A 59 5.57 -17.95 -5.83
N LYS A 60 5.62 -16.65 -6.12
CA LYS A 60 5.32 -16.07 -7.44
C LYS A 60 6.10 -16.70 -8.61
N PRO A 61 7.42 -16.93 -8.53
CA PRO A 61 8.16 -17.58 -9.61
C PRO A 61 7.67 -19.01 -9.89
N ILE A 62 7.30 -19.76 -8.84
CA ILE A 62 6.77 -21.11 -8.97
C ILE A 62 5.45 -21.08 -9.73
N LEU A 63 4.54 -20.19 -9.33
CA LEU A 63 3.22 -20.04 -9.94
C LEU A 63 3.27 -19.50 -11.38
N ARG A 64 4.37 -18.83 -11.76
CA ARG A 64 4.60 -18.36 -13.13
C ARG A 64 5.20 -19.42 -14.04
N ASP A 65 6.20 -20.18 -13.55
CA ASP A 65 7.12 -20.91 -14.40
C ASP A 65 6.91 -22.45 -14.37
N TYR A 66 6.23 -23.01 -13.34
CA TYR A 66 6.02 -24.45 -13.23
C TYR A 66 4.78 -24.94 -13.98
N ASP A 67 4.81 -26.20 -14.37
CA ASP A 67 3.65 -26.88 -14.95
C ASP A 67 2.47 -26.88 -13.96
N LYS A 68 1.36 -26.30 -14.37
CA LYS A 68 0.12 -26.17 -13.58
C LYS A 68 -0.45 -27.49 -13.09
N LYS A 69 -0.06 -28.63 -13.73
CA LYS A 69 -0.50 -29.99 -13.35
C LYS A 69 0.44 -30.65 -12.35
N SER A 70 1.60 -30.06 -12.08
CA SER A 70 2.53 -30.63 -11.12
C SER A 70 2.00 -30.52 -9.69
N GLU A 71 2.30 -31.51 -8.88
CA GLU A 71 1.94 -31.51 -7.45
C GLU A 71 2.55 -30.30 -6.72
N PHE A 72 3.76 -29.93 -7.13
CA PHE A 72 4.47 -28.76 -6.55
C PHE A 72 3.75 -27.46 -6.85
N TYR A 73 3.29 -27.25 -8.10
CA TYR A 73 2.47 -26.08 -8.44
C TYR A 73 1.17 -26.01 -7.62
N ILE A 74 0.46 -27.15 -7.53
CA ILE A 74 -0.83 -27.21 -6.82
C ILE A 74 -0.64 -26.88 -5.33
N LYS A 75 0.41 -27.43 -4.69
CA LYS A 75 0.73 -27.12 -3.30
C LYS A 75 1.09 -25.63 -3.12
N SER A 76 1.90 -25.09 -4.01
CA SER A 76 2.29 -23.68 -3.97
C SER A 76 1.11 -22.73 -4.19
N LEU A 77 0.15 -23.11 -5.04
CA LEU A 77 -1.08 -22.36 -5.26
C LEU A 77 -1.96 -22.33 -3.99
N ASN A 78 -2.12 -23.48 -3.35
CA ASN A 78 -2.89 -23.57 -2.11
C ASN A 78 -2.24 -22.77 -0.98
N GLU A 79 -0.92 -22.85 -0.86
CA GLU A 79 -0.15 -22.08 0.12
C GLU A 79 -0.30 -20.57 -0.11
N TYR A 80 -0.19 -20.13 -1.38
CA TYR A 80 -0.38 -18.73 -1.72
C TYR A 80 -1.78 -18.23 -1.33
N GLN A 81 -2.81 -19.02 -1.62
CA GLN A 81 -4.19 -18.69 -1.26
C GLN A 81 -4.36 -18.62 0.26
N GLN A 82 -3.83 -19.61 0.98
CA GLN A 82 -3.91 -19.65 2.44
C GLN A 82 -3.25 -18.42 3.08
N LEU A 83 -2.06 -18.01 2.61
CA LEU A 83 -1.37 -16.81 3.10
C LEU A 83 -2.20 -15.54 2.88
N GLN A 84 -2.89 -15.40 1.74
CA GLN A 84 -3.79 -14.28 1.50
C GLN A 84 -4.99 -14.29 2.47
N ASP A 85 -5.62 -15.45 2.66
CA ASP A 85 -6.81 -15.59 3.52
C ASP A 85 -6.45 -15.33 4.99
N GLU A 86 -5.29 -15.83 5.45
CA GLU A 86 -4.77 -15.56 6.79
C GLU A 86 -4.48 -14.07 7.01
N PHE A 87 -3.86 -13.40 6.03
CA PHE A 87 -3.59 -11.98 6.09
C PHE A 87 -4.88 -11.15 6.15
N ILE A 88 -5.88 -11.48 5.33
CA ILE A 88 -7.18 -10.80 5.34
C ILE A 88 -7.86 -10.99 6.69
N SER A 89 -7.96 -12.23 7.17
CA SER A 89 -8.60 -12.54 8.45
C SER A 89 -7.92 -11.83 9.63
N PHE A 90 -6.60 -11.77 9.61
CA PHE A 90 -5.83 -11.06 10.62
C PHE A 90 -6.08 -9.55 10.56
N THR A 91 -5.99 -8.94 9.38
CA THR A 91 -6.23 -7.50 9.22
C THR A 91 -7.66 -7.11 9.55
N ASP A 92 -8.65 -7.93 9.20
CA ASP A 92 -10.05 -7.71 9.57
C ASP A 92 -10.22 -7.72 11.11
N SER A 93 -9.51 -8.59 11.84
CA SER A 93 -9.55 -8.59 13.31
C SER A 93 -9.00 -7.31 13.92
N LEU A 94 -7.93 -6.72 13.36
CA LEU A 94 -7.38 -5.44 13.81
C LEU A 94 -8.31 -4.26 13.48
N ILE A 95 -8.97 -4.32 12.33
CA ILE A 95 -9.91 -3.28 11.88
C ILE A 95 -11.13 -3.17 12.84
N LEU A 96 -11.52 -4.26 13.50
CA LEU A 96 -12.62 -4.25 14.49
C LEU A 96 -12.30 -3.42 15.74
N HIS A 97 -11.06 -3.04 16.00
CA HIS A 97 -10.71 -2.15 17.11
C HIS A 97 -11.16 -0.70 16.91
N GLU A 98 -11.56 -0.34 15.68
CA GLU A 98 -12.13 0.97 15.31
C GLU A 98 -11.31 2.18 15.78
N ASN A 99 -9.98 2.03 15.83
CA ASN A 99 -9.03 3.08 16.19
C ASN A 99 -8.33 3.66 14.94
N TYR A 100 -7.42 4.63 15.14
CA TYR A 100 -6.71 5.25 14.03
C TYR A 100 -5.86 4.26 13.21
N ALA A 101 -5.23 3.26 13.85
CA ALA A 101 -4.53 2.20 13.12
C ALA A 101 -5.49 1.41 12.21
N SER A 102 -6.74 1.18 12.63
CA SER A 102 -7.75 0.50 11.81
C SER A 102 -8.02 1.24 10.49
N THR A 103 -8.05 2.58 10.52
CA THR A 103 -8.17 3.42 9.31
C THR A 103 -6.97 3.23 8.40
N LEU A 104 -5.75 3.30 8.93
CA LEU A 104 -4.52 3.13 8.16
C LEU A 104 -4.41 1.72 7.58
N ILE A 105 -4.74 0.68 8.35
CA ILE A 105 -4.72 -0.72 7.91
C ILE A 105 -5.66 -0.94 6.72
N ARG A 106 -6.87 -0.38 6.74
CA ARG A 106 -7.80 -0.46 5.61
C ARG A 106 -7.20 0.08 4.33
N VAL A 107 -6.53 1.22 4.41
CA VAL A 107 -5.91 1.86 3.24
C VAL A 107 -4.68 1.10 2.78
N ASP A 108 -3.80 0.68 3.70
CA ASP A 108 -2.48 0.14 3.38
C ASP A 108 -2.50 -1.36 3.01
N ARG A 109 -3.53 -2.10 3.40
CA ARG A 109 -3.62 -3.53 3.09
C ARG A 109 -3.63 -3.76 1.57
N PHE A 110 -2.93 -4.81 1.13
CA PHE A 110 -2.96 -5.19 -0.27
C PHE A 110 -4.22 -6.01 -0.59
N PRO A 111 -4.82 -5.81 -1.77
CA PRO A 111 -5.98 -6.58 -2.19
C PRO A 111 -5.58 -8.04 -2.51
N SER A 112 -6.50 -8.97 -2.26
CA SER A 112 -6.30 -10.36 -2.67
C SER A 112 -6.41 -10.52 -4.19
N ILE A 113 -5.68 -11.50 -4.73
CA ILE A 113 -5.67 -11.83 -6.15
C ILE A 113 -6.21 -13.25 -6.32
N ASN A 114 -7.21 -13.43 -7.18
CA ASN A 114 -7.68 -14.74 -7.56
C ASN A 114 -6.74 -15.38 -8.61
N LEU A 115 -5.91 -16.29 -8.17
CA LEU A 115 -4.91 -16.95 -9.03
C LEU A 115 -5.52 -17.94 -10.05
N ASN A 116 -6.80 -18.27 -9.95
CA ASN A 116 -7.49 -19.10 -10.95
C ASN A 116 -7.85 -18.31 -12.21
N ASP A 117 -7.88 -16.99 -12.13
CA ASP A 117 -8.10 -16.12 -13.27
C ASP A 117 -6.83 -15.99 -14.14
N ASP A 118 -7.00 -15.62 -15.42
CA ASP A 118 -5.85 -15.28 -16.25
C ASP A 118 -5.20 -13.95 -15.77
N PHE A 119 -3.94 -13.76 -16.13
CA PHE A 119 -3.14 -12.61 -15.69
C PHE A 119 -3.78 -11.25 -16.05
N LYS A 120 -4.45 -11.16 -17.22
CA LYS A 120 -5.11 -9.93 -17.66
C LYS A 120 -6.30 -9.61 -16.76
N LYS A 121 -7.10 -10.63 -16.42
CA LYS A 121 -8.25 -10.48 -15.53
C LYS A 121 -7.79 -10.13 -14.12
N GLN A 122 -6.79 -10.84 -13.57
CA GLN A 122 -6.21 -10.53 -12.25
C GLN A 122 -5.78 -9.07 -12.17
N ARG A 123 -5.06 -8.57 -13.18
CA ARG A 123 -4.61 -7.18 -13.22
C ARG A 123 -5.76 -6.19 -13.33
N ASN A 124 -6.74 -6.45 -14.18
CA ASN A 124 -7.89 -5.57 -14.34
C ASN A 124 -8.72 -5.49 -13.06
N ASP A 125 -8.95 -6.60 -12.39
CA ASP A 125 -9.67 -6.67 -11.12
C ASP A 125 -8.89 -5.94 -10.01
N LEU A 126 -7.56 -6.12 -9.97
CA LEU A 126 -6.69 -5.40 -9.05
C LEU A 126 -6.81 -3.89 -9.24
N ILE A 127 -6.71 -3.38 -10.46
CA ILE A 127 -6.81 -1.96 -10.79
C ILE A 127 -8.20 -1.42 -10.44
N ALA A 128 -9.25 -2.14 -10.80
CA ALA A 128 -10.63 -1.71 -10.57
C ALA A 128 -10.96 -1.56 -9.07
N ASN A 129 -10.41 -2.45 -8.24
CA ASN A 129 -10.72 -2.54 -6.82
C ASN A 129 -9.67 -1.90 -5.90
N PHE A 130 -8.61 -1.30 -6.47
CA PHE A 130 -7.41 -0.89 -5.73
C PHE A 130 -7.69 0.10 -4.59
N PHE A 131 -8.64 0.98 -4.78
CA PHE A 131 -9.02 2.03 -3.84
C PHE A 131 -10.35 1.77 -3.13
N ASN A 132 -10.90 0.56 -3.16
CA ASN A 132 -12.20 0.28 -2.56
C ASN A 132 -12.23 0.53 -1.04
N ASP A 133 -11.10 0.35 -0.37
CA ASP A 133 -10.97 0.54 1.08
C ASP A 133 -10.41 1.93 1.46
N VAL A 134 -10.25 2.84 0.49
CA VAL A 134 -9.70 4.19 0.69
C VAL A 134 -10.84 5.21 0.75
N ASP A 135 -11.03 5.82 1.90
CA ASP A 135 -11.90 7.00 2.02
C ASP A 135 -11.09 8.28 1.71
N PHE A 136 -11.21 8.77 0.49
CA PHE A 136 -10.56 10.02 0.07
C PHE A 136 -11.16 11.28 0.74
N ASN A 137 -12.22 11.15 1.52
CA ASN A 137 -12.74 12.26 2.31
C ASN A 137 -12.03 12.39 3.67
N ASP A 138 -11.24 11.40 4.06
CA ASP A 138 -10.54 11.36 5.35
C ASP A 138 -9.19 12.09 5.29
N SER A 139 -9.14 13.33 5.77
CA SER A 139 -7.91 14.12 5.83
C SER A 139 -6.91 13.63 6.88
N SER A 140 -7.29 12.71 7.77
CA SER A 140 -6.36 12.11 8.74
C SER A 140 -5.29 11.21 8.09
N LEU A 141 -5.47 10.86 6.81
CA LEU A 141 -4.48 10.13 6.02
C LEU A 141 -3.28 11.01 5.57
N ILE A 142 -3.45 12.34 5.51
CA ILE A 142 -2.43 13.27 4.99
C ILE A 142 -1.10 13.23 5.78
N PRO A 143 -1.09 13.20 7.13
CA PRO A 143 0.16 13.23 7.89
C PRO A 143 0.92 11.89 7.91
N THR A 144 0.45 10.90 7.13
CA THR A 144 1.06 9.57 7.05
C THR A 144 1.50 9.26 5.63
N ASP A 145 2.48 8.35 5.50
CA ASP A 145 2.91 7.87 4.18
C ASP A 145 1.97 6.82 3.57
N VAL A 146 0.90 6.45 4.28
CA VAL A 146 0.01 5.36 3.86
C VAL A 146 -0.72 5.70 2.56
N LEU A 147 -1.27 6.92 2.45
CA LEU A 147 -1.97 7.34 1.25
C LEU A 147 -1.03 7.53 0.06
N SER A 148 0.13 8.16 0.27
CA SER A 148 1.13 8.35 -0.78
C SER A 148 1.70 7.02 -1.28
N ASN A 149 2.01 6.08 -0.38
CA ASN A 149 2.45 4.74 -0.75
C ASN A 149 1.38 3.98 -1.54
N LYS A 150 0.10 4.08 -1.12
CA LYS A 150 -1.02 3.47 -1.86
C LYS A 150 -1.14 4.02 -3.27
N ILE A 151 -0.99 5.34 -3.45
CA ILE A 151 -1.01 5.98 -4.76
C ILE A 151 0.20 5.56 -5.60
N PHE A 152 1.38 5.52 -5.02
CA PHE A 152 2.60 5.06 -5.68
C PHE A 152 2.44 3.62 -6.20
N ASP A 153 1.93 2.72 -5.37
CA ASP A 153 1.67 1.33 -5.75
C ASP A 153 0.66 1.24 -6.88
N PHE A 154 -0.42 2.04 -6.83
CA PHE A 154 -1.40 2.11 -7.93
C PHE A 154 -0.79 2.55 -9.25
N LEU A 155 0.02 3.61 -9.24
CA LEU A 155 0.71 4.10 -10.43
C LEU A 155 1.71 3.06 -10.96
N SER A 156 2.39 2.33 -10.08
CA SER A 156 3.35 1.30 -10.44
C SER A 156 2.72 0.11 -11.15
N ILE A 157 1.54 -0.35 -10.71
CA ILE A 157 0.83 -1.47 -11.35
C ILE A 157 0.22 -1.11 -12.71
N GLN A 158 0.15 0.19 -13.07
CA GLN A 158 -0.38 0.62 -14.36
C GLN A 158 0.55 0.31 -15.54
N GLN A 159 1.82 -0.03 -15.30
CA GLN A 159 2.83 -0.23 -16.34
C GLN A 159 2.93 -1.71 -16.78
N PRO A 160 2.20 -2.16 -17.80
CA PRO A 160 2.49 -3.46 -18.39
C PRO A 160 3.80 -3.40 -19.18
N ALA A 161 4.57 -4.49 -19.11
CA ALA A 161 5.78 -4.64 -19.92
C ALA A 161 5.48 -4.53 -21.44
N GLY A 162 6.38 -3.90 -22.18
CA GLY A 162 6.32 -3.85 -23.66
C GLY A 162 5.49 -2.70 -24.24
N GLN A 163 5.03 -1.76 -23.46
CA GLN A 163 4.40 -0.53 -23.97
C GLN A 163 5.42 0.40 -24.64
N SER A 164 5.00 1.09 -25.71
CA SER A 164 5.73 2.24 -26.22
C SER A 164 5.69 3.40 -25.21
N ARG A 165 6.61 4.38 -25.37
CA ARG A 165 6.63 5.58 -24.52
C ARG A 165 5.28 6.31 -24.52
N ASP A 166 4.68 6.49 -25.70
CA ASP A 166 3.40 7.18 -25.82
C ASP A 166 2.26 6.43 -25.11
N GLN A 167 2.27 5.10 -25.17
CA GLN A 167 1.31 4.26 -24.45
C GLN A 167 1.52 4.36 -22.95
N GLN A 168 2.76 4.36 -22.47
CA GLN A 168 3.07 4.53 -21.04
C GLN A 168 2.60 5.89 -20.55
N LEU A 169 2.87 6.95 -21.30
CA LEU A 169 2.45 8.31 -20.97
C LEU A 169 0.92 8.41 -20.86
N MET A 170 0.19 7.88 -21.84
CA MET A 170 -1.27 7.87 -21.79
C MET A 170 -1.78 7.08 -20.58
N THR A 171 -1.15 5.96 -20.26
CA THR A 171 -1.50 5.14 -19.09
C THR A 171 -1.31 5.92 -17.78
N TYR A 172 -0.20 6.65 -17.65
CA TYR A 172 0.02 7.51 -16.49
C TYR A 172 -1.00 8.63 -16.38
N ILE A 173 -1.30 9.34 -17.47
CA ILE A 173 -2.29 10.41 -17.49
C ILE A 173 -3.65 9.88 -17.01
N LEU A 174 -4.12 8.76 -17.55
CA LEU A 174 -5.39 8.15 -17.13
C LEU A 174 -5.38 7.71 -15.67
N ALA A 175 -4.26 7.21 -15.17
CA ALA A 175 -4.12 6.82 -13.77
C ALA A 175 -4.13 8.04 -12.84
N VAL A 176 -3.43 9.11 -13.21
CA VAL A 176 -3.42 10.38 -12.48
C VAL A 176 -4.83 10.97 -12.43
N ASP A 177 -5.54 11.03 -13.57
CA ASP A 177 -6.93 11.51 -13.62
C ASP A 177 -7.83 10.71 -12.68
N ASN A 178 -7.70 9.38 -12.65
CA ASN A 178 -8.48 8.53 -11.76
C ASN A 178 -8.25 8.87 -10.29
N VAL A 179 -6.98 9.01 -9.89
CA VAL A 179 -6.62 9.33 -8.50
C VAL A 179 -7.11 10.72 -8.10
N LEU A 180 -6.86 11.73 -8.93
CA LEU A 180 -7.27 13.11 -8.67
C LEU A 180 -8.80 13.26 -8.64
N TYR A 181 -9.53 12.55 -9.52
CA TYR A 181 -10.98 12.51 -9.48
C TYR A 181 -11.50 11.95 -8.14
N ARG A 182 -10.90 10.86 -7.64
CA ARG A 182 -11.27 10.30 -6.32
C ARG A 182 -10.96 11.28 -5.18
N ALA A 183 -9.79 11.90 -5.22
CA ALA A 183 -9.37 12.86 -4.20
C ALA A 183 -10.19 14.16 -4.20
N SER A 184 -10.88 14.49 -5.31
CA SER A 184 -11.66 15.74 -5.45
C SER A 184 -12.85 15.89 -4.49
N VAL A 185 -13.20 14.84 -3.76
CA VAL A 185 -14.25 14.87 -2.72
C VAL A 185 -13.85 15.67 -1.47
N ASN A 186 -12.53 15.86 -1.26
CA ASN A 186 -11.97 16.63 -0.15
C ASN A 186 -10.82 17.52 -0.68
N TYR A 187 -10.92 18.83 -0.47
CA TYR A 187 -9.94 19.78 -1.00
C TYR A 187 -8.52 19.58 -0.44
N ASP A 188 -8.38 19.30 0.86
CA ASP A 188 -7.06 19.13 1.49
C ASP A 188 -6.39 17.83 1.00
N VAL A 189 -7.16 16.75 0.88
CA VAL A 189 -6.69 15.48 0.31
C VAL A 189 -6.32 15.67 -1.17
N TYR A 190 -7.16 16.36 -1.95
CA TYR A 190 -6.85 16.66 -3.35
C TYR A 190 -5.52 17.42 -3.50
N LYS A 191 -5.36 18.48 -2.71
CA LYS A 191 -4.13 19.29 -2.74
C LYS A 191 -2.91 18.46 -2.39
N TYR A 192 -2.99 17.65 -1.34
CA TYR A 192 -1.90 16.74 -0.94
C TYR A 192 -1.55 15.75 -2.05
N VAL A 193 -2.55 15.07 -2.59
CA VAL A 193 -2.39 14.07 -3.65
C VAL A 193 -1.81 14.71 -4.91
N PHE A 194 -2.31 15.90 -5.29
CA PHE A 194 -1.80 16.63 -6.45
C PHE A 194 -0.31 16.97 -6.28
N GLN A 195 0.08 17.51 -5.13
CA GLN A 195 1.48 17.83 -4.83
C GLN A 195 2.35 16.60 -4.85
N PHE A 196 1.93 15.52 -4.20
CA PHE A 196 2.66 14.25 -4.17
C PHE A 196 2.90 13.70 -5.59
N ILE A 197 1.87 13.66 -6.44
CA ILE A 197 2.01 13.15 -7.81
C ILE A 197 2.92 14.06 -8.65
N MET A 198 2.83 15.38 -8.49
CA MET A 198 3.71 16.33 -9.17
C MET A 198 5.19 16.10 -8.79
N GLU A 199 5.49 15.94 -7.50
CA GLU A 199 6.84 15.67 -7.01
C GLU A 199 7.34 14.33 -7.53
N LEU A 200 6.52 13.27 -7.42
CA LEU A 200 6.86 11.93 -7.91
C LEU A 200 7.25 11.93 -9.40
N PHE A 201 6.45 12.52 -10.28
CA PHE A 201 6.74 12.52 -11.71
C PHE A 201 7.89 13.47 -12.09
N ASN A 202 8.10 14.53 -11.32
CA ASN A 202 9.27 15.37 -11.45
C ASN A 202 10.56 14.59 -11.12
N ASP A 203 10.58 13.86 -10.01
CA ASP A 203 11.71 13.04 -9.59
C ASP A 203 11.99 11.88 -10.54
N LEU A 204 10.95 11.29 -11.13
CA LEU A 204 11.07 10.28 -12.17
C LEU A 204 11.49 10.85 -13.53
N GLY A 205 11.54 12.17 -13.71
CA GLY A 205 11.88 12.84 -14.97
C GLY A 205 10.83 12.67 -16.08
N VAL A 206 9.56 12.40 -15.71
CA VAL A 206 8.43 12.27 -16.67
C VAL A 206 7.73 13.61 -16.80
N ASN A 207 8.43 14.58 -17.40
CA ASN A 207 8.00 15.97 -17.50
C ASN A 207 6.66 16.15 -18.23
N GLU A 208 6.33 15.24 -19.16
CA GLU A 208 5.08 15.30 -19.93
C GLU A 208 3.84 15.13 -19.01
N VAL A 209 3.94 14.33 -17.94
CA VAL A 209 2.85 14.22 -16.93
C VAL A 209 2.79 15.47 -16.08
N VAL A 210 3.94 16.03 -15.68
CA VAL A 210 4.02 17.28 -14.93
C VAL A 210 3.40 18.43 -15.74
N ASP A 211 3.74 18.55 -17.03
CA ASP A 211 3.19 19.53 -17.95
C ASP A 211 1.66 19.36 -18.14
N TYR A 212 1.19 18.11 -18.17
CA TYR A 212 -0.23 17.82 -18.23
C TYR A 212 -0.96 18.33 -16.98
N MET A 213 -0.45 18.00 -15.80
CA MET A 213 -1.05 18.39 -14.52
C MET A 213 -1.08 19.90 -14.30
N THR A 214 -0.05 20.63 -14.74
CA THR A 214 0.01 22.10 -14.64
C THR A 214 -1.07 22.82 -15.45
N ARG A 215 -1.67 22.15 -16.45
CA ARG A 215 -2.76 22.69 -17.28
C ARG A 215 -4.15 22.34 -16.74
N MET A 216 -4.23 21.53 -15.70
CA MET A 216 -5.51 21.21 -15.06
C MET A 216 -6.03 22.44 -14.33
N PRO A 217 -7.33 22.76 -14.44
CA PRO A 217 -7.92 23.78 -13.59
C PRO A 217 -7.93 23.26 -12.14
N TYR A 218 -7.44 24.08 -11.22
CA TYR A 218 -7.54 23.84 -9.77
C TYR A 218 -9.00 23.94 -9.31
#